data_4b75d6d408ce56a892fb1efae8a0aaf5
#
_entry.id   4b75d6d408ce56a892fb1efae8a0aaf5
#
_cell.length_a   1.000
_cell.length_b   1.000
_cell.length_c   1.000
_cell.angle_alpha   90.00
_cell.angle_beta   90.00
_cell.angle_gamma   90.00
#
_symmetry.space_group_name_H-M   'P 1'
#
loop_
_entity.id
_entity.type
_entity.pdbx_description
1 polymer ?
#
loop_
_entity_poly.entity_id
_entity_poly.type
_entity_poly.pdbx_seq_one_letter_code
_entity_poly.pdbx_strand_id
1 'polypeptide(L)'
;MVVDVIVDILASETDRIFEYYADDTVSAGDRVTVPFGGTTKDGVVMRVKEKPDFDAAKIKSVLGKLDEEPALTKECLQLAEALSKAYFVSKASALRLFLPAEMRKGTVREKFVKFAEYAAEDLDGALSALRKTAVNQRAALSFMSVQKKFRLSELNAKYGPASVNALKERGFIRVTEEKNVRRPYTAMEGAEKRVSLTFEQECAVRDIKETDKKITLLHGVTGSGKTEVYLNLIKSVLDKGKTAVLLVPEISLTPQMLKNLRGRFGDACAILHSSLTPGERFDEWWRLRTGEARIAVGARSAVFAPLENLG
;
A
#
# COMPACT_ATOMS: atom_id res chain seq x y z
N MET A 1 22.98 -11.64 12.10
CA MET A 1 23.60 -11.04 10.90
C MET A 1 23.92 -9.57 11.13
N VAL A 2 24.62 -8.92 10.18
CA VAL A 2 24.90 -7.48 10.22
C VAL A 2 24.13 -6.79 9.11
N VAL A 3 23.57 -5.62 9.39
CA VAL A 3 22.80 -4.83 8.42
C VAL A 3 23.39 -3.43 8.28
N ASP A 4 23.44 -2.96 7.04
CA ASP A 4 23.82 -1.60 6.66
C ASP A 4 22.57 -0.73 6.71
N VAL A 5 22.54 0.28 7.58
CA VAL A 5 21.37 1.14 7.78
C VAL A 5 21.71 2.59 7.45
N ILE A 6 20.84 3.23 6.66
CA ILE A 6 20.78 4.68 6.55
C ILE A 6 19.78 5.20 7.58
N VAL A 7 20.27 5.93 8.56
CA VAL A 7 19.44 6.54 9.61
C VAL A 7 18.69 7.75 9.04
N ASP A 8 17.42 7.90 9.35
CA ASP A 8 16.56 8.98 8.81
C ASP A 8 16.84 10.35 9.45
N ILE A 9 18.06 10.85 9.24
CA ILE A 9 18.54 12.15 9.70
C ILE A 9 19.05 12.94 8.50
N LEU A 10 18.68 14.22 8.40
CA LEU A 10 19.06 15.08 7.26
C LEU A 10 20.40 15.80 7.45
N ALA A 11 21.11 15.60 8.55
CA ALA A 11 22.40 16.24 8.77
C ALA A 11 23.47 15.61 7.85
N SER A 12 24.26 16.43 7.19
CA SER A 12 25.33 15.98 6.28
C SER A 12 26.37 15.08 6.95
N GLU A 13 26.67 15.32 8.21
CA GLU A 13 27.62 14.53 9.01
C GLU A 13 27.16 13.09 9.25
N THR A 14 25.85 12.84 9.15
CA THR A 14 25.23 11.52 9.34
C THR A 14 24.88 10.82 8.03
N ASP A 15 25.20 11.42 6.87
CA ASP A 15 24.92 10.81 5.54
C ASP A 15 25.92 9.71 5.20
N ARG A 16 25.98 8.71 6.07
CA ARG A 16 26.80 7.51 5.90
C ARG A 16 26.03 6.28 6.33
N ILE A 17 26.52 5.13 5.92
CA ILE A 17 26.02 3.82 6.35
C ILE A 17 26.49 3.57 7.79
N PHE A 18 25.58 3.09 8.62
CA PHE A 18 25.85 2.60 9.97
C PHE A 18 25.53 1.12 10.03
N GLU A 19 26.42 0.34 10.63
CA GLU A 19 26.23 -1.09 10.82
C GLU A 19 25.54 -1.39 12.14
N TYR A 20 24.60 -2.35 12.09
CA TYR A 20 23.91 -2.86 13.27
C TYR A 20 23.81 -4.39 13.22
N TYR A 21 23.79 -5.02 14.39
CA TYR A 21 23.39 -6.42 14.48
C TYR A 21 21.88 -6.54 14.35
N ALA A 22 21.41 -7.53 13.60
CA ALA A 22 20.00 -7.84 13.43
C ALA A 22 19.80 -9.36 13.46
N ASP A 23 18.58 -9.79 13.76
CA ASP A 23 18.14 -11.17 13.61
C ASP A 23 17.80 -11.52 12.14
N ASP A 24 17.46 -12.78 11.89
CA ASP A 24 17.21 -13.29 10.54
C ASP A 24 15.89 -12.82 9.94
N THR A 25 15.07 -12.08 10.68
CA THR A 25 13.80 -11.53 10.20
C THR A 25 13.99 -10.21 9.46
N VAL A 26 15.16 -9.57 9.58
CA VAL A 26 15.45 -8.26 8.97
C VAL A 26 16.02 -8.45 7.58
N SER A 27 15.47 -7.74 6.61
CA SER A 27 15.84 -7.78 5.20
C SER A 27 16.17 -6.40 4.63
N ALA A 28 16.83 -6.36 3.47
CA ALA A 28 17.05 -5.10 2.75
C ALA A 28 15.70 -4.47 2.36
N GLY A 29 15.55 -3.17 2.57
CA GLY A 29 14.30 -2.44 2.39
C GLY A 29 13.43 -2.33 3.64
N ASP A 30 13.74 -3.06 4.71
CA ASP A 30 13.05 -2.91 5.99
C ASP A 30 13.30 -1.54 6.60
N ARG A 31 12.26 -0.99 7.22
CA ARG A 31 12.41 0.12 8.16
C ARG A 31 12.63 -0.43 9.55
N VAL A 32 13.63 0.08 10.21
CA VAL A 32 14.05 -0.38 11.53
C VAL A 32 14.24 0.78 12.48
N THR A 33 14.01 0.53 13.78
CA THR A 33 14.39 1.45 14.85
C THR A 33 15.75 1.05 15.38
N VAL A 34 16.67 2.01 15.45
CA VAL A 34 18.07 1.80 15.89
C VAL A 34 18.47 2.78 16.99
N PRO A 35 19.39 2.39 17.87
CA PRO A 35 19.99 3.30 18.85
C PRO A 35 21.01 4.22 18.15
N PHE A 36 20.80 5.53 18.22
CA PHE A 36 21.65 6.53 17.58
C PHE A 36 21.82 7.79 18.44
N GLY A 37 23.07 8.21 18.70
CA GLY A 37 23.37 9.46 19.42
C GLY A 37 22.72 9.57 20.81
N GLY A 38 22.62 8.47 21.56
CA GLY A 38 21.96 8.46 22.88
C GLY A 38 20.42 8.43 22.83
N THR A 39 19.82 8.41 21.64
CA THR A 39 18.37 8.32 21.40
C THR A 39 18.07 7.16 20.48
N THR A 40 16.80 6.96 20.17
CA THR A 40 16.35 6.02 19.12
C THR A 40 15.98 6.79 17.85
N LYS A 41 16.31 6.22 16.70
CA LYS A 41 15.97 6.78 15.38
C LYS A 41 15.49 5.67 14.47
N ASP A 42 14.68 6.04 13.50
CA ASP A 42 14.28 5.14 12.41
C ASP A 42 15.33 5.20 11.31
N GLY A 43 15.46 4.10 10.58
CA GLY A 43 16.34 3.97 9.44
C GLY A 43 15.85 2.95 8.45
N VAL A 44 16.51 2.89 7.30
CA VAL A 44 16.23 1.91 6.23
C VAL A 44 17.44 1.00 6.07
N VAL A 45 17.20 -0.30 6.03
CA VAL A 45 18.20 -1.32 5.76
C VAL A 45 18.53 -1.31 4.26
N MET A 46 19.77 -1.00 3.94
CA MET A 46 20.27 -0.98 2.56
C MET A 46 20.75 -2.35 2.09
N ARG A 47 21.44 -3.06 3.00
CA ARG A 47 22.03 -4.38 2.71
C ARG A 47 22.11 -5.23 3.97
N VAL A 48 22.14 -6.54 3.76
CA VAL A 48 22.40 -7.55 4.79
C VAL A 48 23.76 -8.17 4.52
N LYS A 49 24.57 -8.40 5.56
CA LYS A 49 25.92 -8.96 5.50
C LYS A 49 26.11 -10.04 6.57
N GLU A 50 27.02 -10.96 6.32
CA GLU A 50 27.39 -11.96 7.31
C GLU A 50 28.38 -11.40 8.36
N LYS A 51 29.29 -10.52 7.93
CA LYS A 51 30.36 -9.95 8.77
C LYS A 51 30.38 -8.44 8.73
N PRO A 52 30.71 -7.79 9.84
CA PRO A 52 30.87 -6.34 9.89
C PRO A 52 32.14 -5.88 9.17
N ASP A 53 32.08 -4.67 8.59
CA ASP A 53 33.27 -3.96 8.10
C ASP A 53 33.87 -3.06 9.18
N PHE A 54 33.10 -2.78 10.23
CA PHE A 54 33.49 -1.94 11.36
C PHE A 54 33.87 -2.78 12.59
N ASP A 55 34.44 -2.13 13.63
CA ASP A 55 34.79 -2.76 14.90
C ASP A 55 33.57 -3.42 15.56
N ALA A 56 33.53 -4.74 15.56
CA ALA A 56 32.41 -5.55 16.04
C ALA A 56 31.99 -5.20 17.49
N ALA A 57 32.94 -4.77 18.35
CA ALA A 57 32.66 -4.42 19.73
C ALA A 57 31.87 -3.10 19.89
N LYS A 58 31.80 -2.27 18.84
CA LYS A 58 31.08 -0.99 18.83
C LYS A 58 29.76 -1.03 18.12
N ILE A 59 29.43 -2.14 17.45
CA ILE A 59 28.18 -2.31 16.72
C ILE A 59 27.05 -2.60 17.71
N LYS A 60 25.99 -1.81 17.62
CA LYS A 60 24.76 -1.97 18.41
C LYS A 60 23.76 -2.84 17.66
N SER A 61 22.73 -3.32 18.36
CA SER A 61 21.65 -4.10 17.74
C SER A 61 20.50 -3.22 17.28
N VAL A 62 19.82 -3.64 16.22
CA VAL A 62 18.48 -3.16 15.83
C VAL A 62 17.52 -3.38 17.00
N LEU A 63 16.67 -2.40 17.28
CA LEU A 63 15.70 -2.49 18.37
C LEU A 63 14.37 -3.15 17.93
N GLY A 64 14.03 -3.06 16.65
CA GLY A 64 12.85 -3.69 16.08
C GLY A 64 12.56 -3.24 14.65
N LYS A 65 11.74 -4.02 13.95
CA LYS A 65 11.17 -3.67 12.65
C LYS A 65 9.95 -2.76 12.84
N LEU A 66 9.73 -1.87 11.89
CA LEU A 66 8.58 -0.97 11.88
C LEU A 66 7.41 -1.51 11.06
N ASP A 67 7.67 -2.37 10.09
CA ASP A 67 6.70 -2.95 9.18
C ASP A 67 6.84 -4.48 9.15
N GLU A 68 5.76 -5.20 8.85
CA GLU A 68 5.80 -6.67 8.74
C GLU A 68 6.61 -7.11 7.52
N GLU A 69 6.48 -6.40 6.40
CA GLU A 69 7.24 -6.62 5.16
C GLU A 69 8.19 -5.46 4.85
N PRO A 70 9.26 -5.69 4.06
CA PRO A 70 10.15 -4.61 3.64
C PRO A 70 9.38 -3.48 2.94
N ALA A 71 9.53 -2.26 3.45
CA ALA A 71 8.84 -1.10 2.91
C ALA A 71 9.35 -0.71 1.52
N LEU A 72 10.65 -0.89 1.24
CA LEU A 72 11.26 -0.52 -0.03
C LEU A 72 11.72 -1.75 -0.81
N THR A 73 11.49 -1.73 -2.11
CA THR A 73 11.98 -2.75 -3.04
C THR A 73 13.47 -2.57 -3.31
N LYS A 74 14.10 -3.60 -3.87
CA LYS A 74 15.50 -3.53 -4.30
C LYS A 74 15.71 -2.43 -5.35
N GLU A 75 14.77 -2.25 -6.27
CA GLU A 75 14.82 -1.19 -7.27
C GLU A 75 14.73 0.20 -6.64
N CYS A 76 13.87 0.38 -5.63
CA CYS A 76 13.79 1.65 -4.88
C CYS A 76 15.12 1.99 -4.20
N LEU A 77 15.78 1.03 -3.57
CA LEU A 77 17.09 1.22 -2.93
C LEU A 77 18.17 1.59 -3.95
N GLN A 78 18.22 0.89 -5.08
CA GLN A 78 19.16 1.19 -6.17
C GLN A 78 18.91 2.57 -6.77
N LEU A 79 17.66 2.93 -7.00
CA LEU A 79 17.30 4.24 -7.54
C LEU A 79 17.63 5.37 -6.52
N ALA A 80 17.40 5.14 -5.22
CA ALA A 80 17.80 6.10 -4.18
C ALA A 80 19.31 6.33 -4.16
N GLU A 81 20.12 5.28 -4.31
CA GLU A 81 21.59 5.42 -4.44
C GLU A 81 21.99 6.18 -5.70
N ALA A 82 21.34 5.87 -6.85
CA ALA A 82 21.61 6.57 -8.11
C ALA A 82 21.26 8.06 -8.02
N LEU A 83 20.10 8.40 -7.43
CA LEU A 83 19.68 9.78 -7.22
C LEU A 83 20.63 10.53 -6.29
N SER A 84 21.05 9.90 -5.17
CA SER A 84 22.01 10.50 -4.25
C SER A 84 23.31 10.88 -4.97
N LYS A 85 23.83 9.99 -5.82
CA LYS A 85 25.06 10.23 -6.59
C LYS A 85 24.84 11.28 -7.69
N ALA A 86 23.75 11.21 -8.46
CA ALA A 86 23.51 12.08 -9.59
C ALA A 86 23.19 13.53 -9.21
N TYR A 87 22.51 13.72 -8.07
CA TYR A 87 22.05 15.04 -7.65
C TYR A 87 22.78 15.57 -6.38
N PHE A 88 23.79 14.84 -5.91
CA PHE A 88 24.56 15.22 -4.71
C PHE A 88 23.68 15.47 -3.46
N VAL A 89 22.58 14.73 -3.33
CA VAL A 89 21.71 14.79 -2.17
C VAL A 89 22.04 13.65 -1.19
N SER A 90 21.73 13.84 0.10
CA SER A 90 21.95 12.80 1.10
C SER A 90 21.14 11.54 0.78
N LYS A 91 21.68 10.37 1.13
CA LYS A 91 20.99 9.09 0.95
C LYS A 91 19.65 9.05 1.70
N ALA A 92 19.64 9.63 2.93
CA ALA A 92 18.40 9.78 3.68
C ALA A 92 17.37 10.64 2.92
N SER A 93 17.79 11.74 2.27
CA SER A 93 16.90 12.57 1.44
C SER A 93 16.37 11.80 0.23
N ALA A 94 17.22 11.05 -0.44
CA ALA A 94 16.82 10.22 -1.59
C ALA A 94 15.81 9.13 -1.18
N LEU A 95 16.05 8.42 -0.08
CA LEU A 95 15.14 7.39 0.46
C LEU A 95 13.76 7.96 0.85
N ARG A 96 13.73 9.19 1.36
CA ARG A 96 12.48 9.88 1.71
C ARG A 96 11.54 10.13 0.53
N LEU A 97 12.04 10.13 -0.71
CA LEU A 97 11.20 10.27 -1.89
C LEU A 97 10.26 9.06 -2.10
N PHE A 98 10.70 7.89 -1.67
CA PHE A 98 9.97 6.64 -1.83
C PHE A 98 8.99 6.36 -0.67
N LEU A 99 9.17 7.02 0.47
CA LEU A 99 8.37 6.78 1.68
C LEU A 99 7.41 7.94 1.93
N PRO A 100 6.09 7.72 2.01
CA PRO A 100 5.14 8.73 2.45
C PRO A 100 5.56 9.38 3.77
N ALA A 101 5.31 10.68 3.89
CA ALA A 101 5.68 11.43 5.10
C ALA A 101 5.00 10.86 6.36
N GLU A 102 3.82 10.31 6.20
CA GLU A 102 3.00 9.70 7.23
C GLU A 102 3.65 8.43 7.80
N MET A 103 4.27 7.62 6.94
CA MET A 103 5.03 6.44 7.37
C MET A 103 6.27 6.85 8.19
N ARG A 104 7.00 7.85 7.71
CA ARG A 104 8.23 8.32 8.37
C ARG A 104 7.97 8.93 9.75
N LYS A 105 6.80 9.56 9.92
CA LYS A 105 6.38 10.15 11.20
C LYS A 105 5.70 9.14 12.14
N GLY A 106 5.40 7.93 11.67
CA GLY A 106 4.64 6.93 12.44
C GLY A 106 3.20 7.37 12.77
N THR A 107 2.69 8.40 12.08
CA THR A 107 1.37 9.00 12.38
C THR A 107 0.22 8.21 11.78
N VAL A 108 0.49 7.38 10.78
CA VAL A 108 -0.51 6.54 10.13
C VAL A 108 -0.02 5.09 10.14
N ARG A 109 -0.93 4.20 10.51
CA ARG A 109 -0.73 2.74 10.48
C ARG A 109 -1.88 2.11 9.72
N GLU A 110 -1.73 0.85 9.39
CA GLU A 110 -2.83 0.04 8.90
C GLU A 110 -4.02 0.13 9.85
N LYS A 111 -5.20 0.26 9.27
CA LYS A 111 -6.43 0.30 10.06
C LYS A 111 -7.12 -1.05 9.97
N PHE A 112 -7.35 -1.66 11.09
CA PHE A 112 -8.13 -2.88 11.18
C PHE A 112 -9.55 -2.55 11.66
N VAL A 113 -10.52 -3.25 11.11
CA VAL A 113 -11.91 -3.21 11.55
C VAL A 113 -12.29 -4.58 12.06
N LYS A 114 -12.91 -4.59 13.23
CA LYS A 114 -13.41 -5.83 13.83
C LYS A 114 -14.79 -6.15 13.29
N PHE A 115 -14.95 -7.40 12.87
CA PHE A 115 -16.22 -7.96 12.45
C PHE A 115 -16.66 -9.03 13.45
N ALA A 116 -17.96 -9.08 13.68
CA ALA A 116 -18.59 -10.21 14.33
C ALA A 116 -19.06 -11.19 13.23
N GLU A 117 -18.73 -12.45 13.36
CA GLU A 117 -19.17 -13.54 12.48
C GLU A 117 -20.05 -14.50 13.27
N TYR A 118 -21.16 -14.95 12.67
CA TYR A 118 -22.02 -15.96 13.24
C TYR A 118 -21.28 -17.30 13.33
N ALA A 119 -21.25 -17.90 14.50
CA ALA A 119 -20.47 -19.11 14.78
C ALA A 119 -21.30 -20.23 15.47
N ALA A 120 -22.58 -20.02 15.76
CA ALA A 120 -23.42 -21.06 16.33
C ALA A 120 -23.78 -22.11 15.25
N GLU A 121 -23.75 -23.37 15.62
CA GLU A 121 -24.10 -24.51 14.74
C GLU A 121 -25.59 -24.49 14.39
N ASP A 122 -26.45 -24.24 15.38
CA ASP A 122 -27.88 -24.15 15.23
C ASP A 122 -28.42 -22.93 15.95
N LEU A 123 -29.36 -22.21 15.31
CA LEU A 123 -29.94 -21.00 15.85
C LEU A 123 -30.90 -21.32 17.01
N ASP A 124 -31.74 -22.35 16.89
CA ASP A 124 -32.75 -22.66 17.86
C ASP A 124 -32.13 -23.19 19.17
N GLY A 125 -31.10 -24.02 19.07
CA GLY A 125 -30.29 -24.45 20.18
C GLY A 125 -29.59 -23.30 20.88
N ALA A 126 -28.96 -22.40 20.12
CA ALA A 126 -28.29 -21.22 20.67
C ALA A 126 -29.27 -20.24 21.32
N LEU A 127 -30.46 -20.02 20.75
CA LEU A 127 -31.53 -19.23 21.35
C LEU A 127 -32.10 -19.86 22.64
N SER A 128 -32.18 -21.19 22.69
CA SER A 128 -32.65 -21.91 23.88
C SER A 128 -31.67 -21.82 25.04
N ALA A 129 -30.36 -21.71 24.75
CA ALA A 129 -29.30 -21.48 25.74
C ALA A 129 -29.30 -20.07 26.35
N LEU A 130 -30.02 -19.12 25.73
CA LEU A 130 -30.13 -17.76 26.22
C LEU A 130 -31.37 -17.58 27.12
N ARG A 131 -31.24 -16.80 28.20
CA ARG A 131 -32.37 -16.47 29.07
C ARG A 131 -33.46 -15.74 28.26
N LYS A 132 -34.72 -16.05 28.50
CA LYS A 132 -35.85 -15.39 27.84
C LYS A 132 -35.84 -13.86 28.01
N THR A 133 -35.34 -13.39 29.17
CA THR A 133 -35.19 -11.95 29.50
C THR A 133 -34.02 -11.26 28.79
N ALA A 134 -33.13 -11.99 28.15
CA ALA A 134 -31.96 -11.42 27.44
C ALA A 134 -32.35 -10.98 26.01
N VAL A 135 -33.28 -10.03 25.91
CA VAL A 135 -33.89 -9.58 24.65
C VAL A 135 -32.84 -9.16 23.62
N ASN A 136 -31.87 -8.32 23.98
CA ASN A 136 -30.85 -7.84 23.07
C ASN A 136 -29.89 -8.94 22.58
N GLN A 137 -29.54 -9.91 23.45
CA GLN A 137 -28.70 -11.05 23.03
C GLN A 137 -29.44 -11.91 22.00
N ARG A 138 -30.70 -12.20 22.25
CA ARG A 138 -31.54 -12.99 21.33
C ARG A 138 -31.74 -12.30 20.00
N ALA A 139 -32.02 -10.98 20.02
CA ALA A 139 -32.17 -10.17 18.80
C ALA A 139 -30.85 -10.06 18.01
N ALA A 140 -29.72 -9.86 18.69
CA ALA A 140 -28.41 -9.82 18.05
C ALA A 140 -28.05 -11.17 17.40
N LEU A 141 -28.31 -12.28 18.08
CA LEU A 141 -28.04 -13.62 17.56
C LEU A 141 -28.91 -13.93 16.34
N SER A 142 -30.22 -13.64 16.39
CA SER A 142 -31.10 -13.78 15.23
C SER A 142 -30.71 -12.88 14.06
N PHE A 143 -30.28 -11.66 14.31
CA PHE A 143 -29.74 -10.77 13.28
C PHE A 143 -28.47 -11.35 12.63
N MET A 144 -27.54 -11.83 13.45
CA MET A 144 -26.28 -12.42 12.98
C MET A 144 -26.47 -13.73 12.23
N SER A 145 -27.49 -14.53 12.56
CA SER A 145 -27.78 -15.76 11.83
C SER A 145 -28.15 -15.51 10.36
N VAL A 146 -28.73 -14.33 10.05
CA VAL A 146 -29.07 -13.91 8.69
C VAL A 146 -27.89 -13.21 8.01
N GLN A 147 -27.29 -12.24 8.70
CA GLN A 147 -26.22 -11.42 8.12
C GLN A 147 -24.88 -12.15 7.99
N LYS A 148 -24.69 -13.23 8.77
CA LYS A 148 -23.44 -14.04 8.87
C LYS A 148 -22.23 -13.27 9.35
N LYS A 149 -22.00 -12.05 8.87
CA LYS A 149 -20.87 -11.17 9.21
C LYS A 149 -21.34 -9.72 9.27
N PHE A 150 -20.93 -8.99 10.32
CA PHE A 150 -21.33 -7.59 10.51
C PHE A 150 -20.26 -6.82 11.29
N ARG A 151 -20.14 -5.51 11.08
CA ARG A 151 -19.17 -4.69 11.82
C ARG A 151 -19.46 -4.71 13.30
N LEU A 152 -18.45 -5.04 14.11
CA LEU A 152 -18.59 -5.17 15.56
C LEU A 152 -19.02 -3.86 16.23
N SER A 153 -18.52 -2.70 15.77
CA SER A 153 -18.90 -1.39 16.29
C SER A 153 -20.39 -1.07 16.07
N GLU A 154 -20.92 -1.41 14.92
CA GLU A 154 -22.33 -1.18 14.56
C GLU A 154 -23.24 -2.19 15.30
N LEU A 155 -22.79 -3.44 15.44
CA LEU A 155 -23.48 -4.45 16.23
C LEU A 155 -23.57 -4.02 17.71
N ASN A 156 -22.47 -3.51 18.26
CA ASN A 156 -22.43 -2.98 19.62
C ASN A 156 -23.35 -1.76 19.80
N ALA A 157 -23.38 -0.85 18.82
CA ALA A 157 -24.27 0.31 18.85
C ALA A 157 -25.76 -0.12 18.84
N LYS A 158 -26.09 -1.17 18.09
CA LYS A 158 -27.47 -1.63 17.90
C LYS A 158 -28.01 -2.47 19.08
N TYR A 159 -27.18 -3.35 19.65
CA TYR A 159 -27.63 -4.33 20.66
C TYR A 159 -26.94 -4.20 22.02
N GLY A 160 -26.01 -3.27 22.16
CA GLY A 160 -25.23 -3.03 23.37
C GLY A 160 -24.00 -3.93 23.49
N PRO A 161 -22.84 -3.34 23.92
CA PRO A 161 -21.56 -4.08 24.01
C PRO A 161 -21.63 -5.31 24.95
N ALA A 162 -22.32 -5.19 26.06
CA ALA A 162 -22.48 -6.28 27.05
C ALA A 162 -23.19 -7.49 26.41
N SER A 163 -24.22 -7.25 25.59
CA SER A 163 -24.98 -8.32 24.93
C SER A 163 -24.13 -9.05 23.89
N VAL A 164 -23.37 -8.29 23.10
CA VAL A 164 -22.48 -8.83 22.07
C VAL A 164 -21.32 -9.61 22.69
N ASN A 165 -20.71 -9.09 23.77
CA ASN A 165 -19.64 -9.79 24.50
C ASN A 165 -20.13 -11.10 25.09
N ALA A 166 -21.33 -11.13 25.68
CA ALA A 166 -21.91 -12.36 26.21
C ALA A 166 -22.13 -13.44 25.12
N LEU A 167 -22.49 -13.04 23.90
CA LEU A 167 -22.59 -13.95 22.75
C LEU A 167 -21.21 -14.47 22.29
N LYS A 168 -20.19 -13.61 22.33
CA LYS A 168 -18.81 -13.99 22.04
C LYS A 168 -18.27 -15.00 23.06
N GLU A 169 -18.46 -14.74 24.36
CA GLU A 169 -18.02 -15.63 25.45
C GLU A 169 -18.66 -17.02 25.37
N ARG A 170 -19.89 -17.10 24.87
CA ARG A 170 -20.60 -18.36 24.64
C ARG A 170 -20.24 -19.04 23.31
N GLY A 171 -19.38 -18.44 22.48
CA GLY A 171 -18.98 -18.98 21.19
C GLY A 171 -20.04 -18.86 20.08
N PHE A 172 -21.15 -18.14 20.29
CA PHE A 172 -22.20 -17.95 19.29
C PHE A 172 -21.82 -16.95 18.21
N ILE A 173 -20.87 -16.08 18.51
CA ILE A 173 -20.22 -15.20 17.55
C ILE A 173 -18.70 -15.26 17.73
N ARG A 174 -17.98 -15.15 16.61
CA ARG A 174 -16.51 -15.00 16.58
C ARG A 174 -16.18 -13.58 16.17
N VAL A 175 -15.13 -13.01 16.74
CA VAL A 175 -14.63 -11.69 16.32
C VAL A 175 -13.37 -11.90 15.47
N THR A 176 -13.43 -11.39 14.25
CA THR A 176 -12.30 -11.36 13.28
C THR A 176 -11.87 -9.92 13.05
N GLU A 177 -10.60 -9.74 12.75
CA GLU A 177 -10.05 -8.44 12.34
C GLU A 177 -9.73 -8.49 10.85
N GLU A 178 -10.19 -7.48 10.12
CA GLU A 178 -9.88 -7.32 8.71
C GLU A 178 -9.25 -5.95 8.46
N LYS A 179 -8.29 -5.93 7.55
CA LYS A 179 -7.66 -4.69 7.11
C LYS A 179 -8.69 -3.80 6.42
N ASN A 180 -8.89 -2.61 6.97
CA ASN A 180 -9.77 -1.60 6.38
C ASN A 180 -8.96 -0.67 5.48
N VAL A 181 -8.82 -1.03 4.22
CA VAL A 181 -8.17 -0.21 3.21
C VAL A 181 -9.04 1.01 2.90
N ARG A 182 -8.51 2.21 3.19
CA ARG A 182 -9.16 3.47 2.85
C ARG A 182 -8.98 3.69 1.36
N ARG A 183 -10.03 3.44 0.58
CA ARG A 183 -9.97 3.61 -0.88
C ARG A 183 -10.52 4.98 -1.26
N PRO A 184 -9.71 5.88 -1.79
CA PRO A 184 -10.21 7.12 -2.36
C PRO A 184 -11.10 6.80 -3.56
N TYR A 185 -12.15 7.59 -3.75
CA TYR A 185 -13.02 7.51 -4.91
C TYR A 185 -13.82 6.19 -5.09
N THR A 186 -14.14 5.46 -4.02
CA THR A 186 -14.98 4.24 -4.07
C THR A 186 -16.37 4.48 -4.68
N ALA A 187 -16.90 5.67 -4.57
CA ALA A 187 -18.18 6.07 -5.19
C ALA A 187 -18.10 6.24 -6.72
N MET A 188 -16.91 6.07 -7.31
CA MET A 188 -16.68 6.25 -8.76
C MET A 188 -16.68 4.93 -9.52
N GLU A 189 -17.52 3.97 -9.15
CA GLU A 189 -17.74 2.76 -9.97
C GLU A 189 -18.23 3.19 -11.35
N GLY A 190 -17.39 3.04 -12.35
CA GLY A 190 -17.69 3.31 -13.75
C GLY A 190 -17.94 2.01 -14.48
N ALA A 191 -19.02 1.97 -15.28
CA ALA A 191 -19.14 0.90 -16.26
C ALA A 191 -17.94 0.95 -17.22
N GLU A 192 -17.37 -0.21 -17.52
CA GLU A 192 -16.29 -0.34 -18.51
C GLU A 192 -16.78 0.23 -19.85
N LYS A 193 -16.34 1.42 -20.23
CA LYS A 193 -16.51 1.88 -21.60
C LYS A 193 -15.45 1.21 -22.45
N ARG A 194 -15.82 0.15 -23.17
CA ARG A 194 -15.00 -0.38 -24.24
C ARG A 194 -15.01 0.64 -25.39
N VAL A 195 -13.97 1.41 -25.49
CA VAL A 195 -13.75 2.31 -26.63
C VAL A 195 -12.93 1.52 -27.65
N SER A 196 -13.48 1.36 -28.86
CA SER A 196 -12.70 0.84 -29.99
C SER A 196 -11.69 1.89 -30.41
N LEU A 197 -10.46 1.46 -30.64
CA LEU A 197 -9.40 2.32 -31.15
C LEU A 197 -9.68 2.70 -32.62
N THR A 198 -9.28 3.88 -33.03
CA THR A 198 -9.19 4.21 -34.46
C THR A 198 -8.01 3.47 -35.09
N PHE A 199 -7.98 3.43 -36.42
CA PHE A 199 -6.90 2.79 -37.16
C PHE A 199 -5.53 3.39 -36.77
N GLU A 200 -5.43 4.72 -36.67
CA GLU A 200 -4.19 5.41 -36.30
C GLU A 200 -3.75 5.08 -34.87
N GLN A 201 -4.71 4.94 -33.95
CA GLN A 201 -4.41 4.56 -32.56
C GLN A 201 -3.95 3.11 -32.49
N GLU A 202 -4.54 2.19 -33.26
CA GLU A 202 -4.10 0.80 -33.35
C GLU A 202 -2.68 0.70 -33.91
N CYS A 203 -2.38 1.45 -34.99
CA CYS A 203 -1.02 1.55 -35.53
C CYS A 203 -0.04 2.03 -34.46
N ALA A 204 -0.35 3.12 -33.75
CA ALA A 204 0.50 3.65 -32.69
C ALA A 204 0.76 2.64 -31.56
N VAL A 205 -0.27 1.92 -31.11
CA VAL A 205 -0.13 0.86 -30.09
C VAL A 205 0.77 -0.26 -30.59
N ARG A 206 0.60 -0.71 -31.84
CA ARG A 206 1.42 -1.76 -32.44
C ARG A 206 2.87 -1.31 -32.54
N ASP A 207 3.14 -0.14 -33.13
CA ASP A 207 4.49 0.39 -33.35
C ASP A 207 5.25 0.57 -32.03
N ILE A 208 4.57 1.02 -30.95
CA ILE A 208 5.16 1.15 -29.62
C ILE A 208 5.47 -0.24 -29.01
N LYS A 209 4.63 -1.25 -29.28
CA LYS A 209 4.86 -2.61 -28.76
C LYS A 209 5.99 -3.35 -29.48
N GLU A 210 6.19 -3.07 -30.76
CA GLU A 210 7.16 -3.76 -31.61
C GLU A 210 8.53 -3.09 -31.62
N THR A 211 8.61 -1.83 -31.17
CA THR A 211 9.90 -1.12 -31.14
C THR A 211 10.82 -1.65 -30.04
N ASP A 212 12.12 -1.72 -30.33
CA ASP A 212 13.19 -1.98 -29.36
C ASP A 212 13.64 -0.72 -28.58
N LYS A 213 13.07 0.45 -28.93
CA LYS A 213 13.45 1.72 -28.31
C LYS A 213 12.88 1.85 -26.91
N LYS A 214 13.73 2.32 -25.99
CA LYS A 214 13.34 2.55 -24.59
C LYS A 214 12.41 3.75 -24.41
N ILE A 215 12.43 4.69 -25.34
CA ILE A 215 11.67 5.95 -25.29
C ILE A 215 10.93 6.12 -26.61
N THR A 216 9.62 6.34 -26.54
CA THR A 216 8.77 6.63 -27.70
C THR A 216 7.99 7.92 -27.45
N LEU A 217 7.98 8.80 -28.44
CA LEU A 217 7.17 10.02 -28.43
C LEU A 217 5.84 9.77 -29.17
N LEU A 218 4.73 9.81 -28.43
CA LEU A 218 3.40 9.83 -29.02
C LEU A 218 2.95 11.28 -29.23
N HIS A 219 3.02 11.76 -30.47
CA HIS A 219 2.59 13.10 -30.85
C HIS A 219 1.14 13.10 -31.36
N GLY A 220 0.34 14.09 -30.96
CA GLY A 220 -1.05 14.24 -31.42
C GLY A 220 -1.70 15.48 -30.80
N VAL A 221 -2.70 16.03 -31.48
CA VAL A 221 -3.48 17.19 -31.00
C VAL A 221 -4.29 16.87 -29.76
N THR A 222 -4.78 17.89 -29.08
CA THR A 222 -5.71 17.70 -27.95
C THR A 222 -6.98 17.02 -28.46
N GLY A 223 -7.47 16.03 -27.72
CA GLY A 223 -8.66 15.27 -28.12
C GLY A 223 -8.42 14.11 -29.11
N SER A 224 -7.19 13.90 -29.60
CA SER A 224 -6.88 12.77 -30.54
C SER A 224 -6.94 11.38 -29.88
N GLY A 225 -7.28 11.30 -28.58
CA GLY A 225 -7.41 10.02 -27.89
C GLY A 225 -6.10 9.39 -27.45
N LYS A 226 -5.00 10.17 -27.28
CA LYS A 226 -3.72 9.67 -26.74
C LYS A 226 -3.88 8.84 -25.45
N THR A 227 -4.83 9.24 -24.60
CA THR A 227 -5.14 8.51 -23.36
C THR A 227 -5.55 7.07 -23.65
N GLU A 228 -6.35 6.81 -24.69
CA GLU A 228 -6.76 5.44 -25.04
C GLU A 228 -5.56 4.59 -25.49
N VAL A 229 -4.61 5.19 -26.20
CA VAL A 229 -3.34 4.53 -26.57
C VAL A 229 -2.58 4.12 -25.29
N TYR A 230 -2.41 5.04 -24.32
CA TYR A 230 -1.75 4.74 -23.06
C TYR A 230 -2.47 3.64 -22.26
N LEU A 231 -3.80 3.70 -22.17
CA LEU A 231 -4.56 2.69 -21.45
C LEU A 231 -4.45 1.29 -22.09
N ASN A 232 -4.38 1.22 -23.43
CA ASN A 232 -4.15 -0.05 -24.13
C ASN A 232 -2.73 -0.59 -23.93
N LEU A 233 -1.72 0.29 -23.92
CA LEU A 233 -0.35 -0.10 -23.59
C LEU A 233 -0.22 -0.62 -22.16
N ILE A 234 -0.79 0.08 -21.19
CA ILE A 234 -0.85 -0.35 -19.77
C ILE A 234 -1.49 -1.73 -19.69
N LYS A 235 -2.65 -1.94 -20.33
CA LYS A 235 -3.29 -3.26 -20.33
C LYS A 235 -2.34 -4.34 -20.84
N SER A 236 -1.65 -4.09 -21.96
CA SER A 236 -0.73 -5.08 -22.52
C SER A 236 0.46 -5.40 -21.61
N VAL A 237 0.90 -4.45 -20.79
CA VAL A 237 1.95 -4.62 -19.77
C VAL A 237 1.43 -5.47 -18.62
N LEU A 238 0.23 -5.18 -18.13
CA LEU A 238 -0.43 -5.95 -17.08
C LEU A 238 -0.71 -7.40 -17.48
N ASP A 239 -1.10 -7.63 -18.74
CA ASP A 239 -1.35 -8.97 -19.29
C ASP A 239 -0.06 -9.82 -19.31
N LYS A 240 1.12 -9.18 -19.34
CA LYS A 240 2.44 -9.82 -19.22
C LYS A 240 2.90 -9.99 -17.74
N GLY A 241 2.04 -9.73 -16.76
CA GLY A 241 2.37 -9.82 -15.34
C GLY A 241 3.24 -8.68 -14.82
N LYS A 242 3.43 -7.61 -15.58
CA LYS A 242 4.25 -6.46 -15.20
C LYS A 242 3.42 -5.34 -14.58
N THR A 243 4.09 -4.30 -14.11
CA THR A 243 3.49 -3.11 -13.51
C THR A 243 3.66 -1.88 -14.39
N ALA A 244 2.89 -0.82 -14.14
CA ALA A 244 2.93 0.40 -14.92
C ALA A 244 2.85 1.65 -14.03
N VAL A 245 3.49 2.73 -14.48
CA VAL A 245 3.34 4.08 -13.91
C VAL A 245 2.74 5.00 -14.97
N LEU A 246 1.64 5.67 -14.63
CA LEU A 246 1.03 6.70 -15.45
C LEU A 246 1.21 8.06 -14.79
N LEU A 247 2.12 8.86 -15.31
CA LEU A 247 2.35 10.22 -14.84
C LEU A 247 1.46 11.19 -15.61
N VAL A 248 0.69 11.98 -14.87
CA VAL A 248 -0.19 13.01 -15.45
C VAL A 248 -0.01 14.32 -14.70
N PRO A 249 -0.14 15.47 -15.39
CA PRO A 249 -0.18 16.75 -14.69
C PRO A 249 -1.29 16.77 -13.64
N GLU A 250 -1.05 17.44 -12.49
CA GLU A 250 -2.05 17.50 -11.40
C GLU A 250 -3.42 18.00 -11.86
N ILE A 251 -3.44 18.99 -12.74
CA ILE A 251 -4.66 19.54 -13.35
C ILE A 251 -5.43 18.56 -14.22
N SER A 252 -4.79 17.49 -14.68
CA SER A 252 -5.38 16.45 -15.53
C SER A 252 -5.95 15.26 -14.73
N LEU A 253 -5.69 15.19 -13.43
CA LEU A 253 -6.27 14.19 -12.52
C LEU A 253 -7.73 14.55 -12.18
N THR A 254 -8.56 14.68 -13.22
CA THR A 254 -9.96 15.00 -13.06
C THR A 254 -10.76 13.79 -12.55
N PRO A 255 -11.92 14.00 -11.88
CA PRO A 255 -12.80 12.91 -11.49
C PRO A 255 -13.19 11.99 -12.67
N GLN A 256 -13.35 12.55 -13.87
CA GLN A 256 -13.67 11.80 -15.07
C GLN A 256 -12.53 10.87 -15.50
N MET A 257 -11.29 11.33 -15.44
CA MET A 257 -10.11 10.51 -15.75
C MET A 257 -9.96 9.37 -14.75
N LEU A 258 -10.12 9.67 -13.46
CA LEU A 258 -10.06 8.66 -12.39
C LEU A 258 -11.17 7.62 -12.52
N LYS A 259 -12.38 8.05 -12.89
CA LYS A 259 -13.50 7.15 -13.16
C LYS A 259 -13.20 6.22 -14.35
N ASN A 260 -12.62 6.73 -15.43
CA ASN A 260 -12.24 5.92 -16.60
C ASN A 260 -11.15 4.89 -16.26
N LEU A 261 -10.15 5.30 -15.49
CA LEU A 261 -9.07 4.41 -15.03
C LEU A 261 -9.61 3.28 -14.14
N ARG A 262 -10.42 3.63 -13.14
CA ARG A 262 -11.03 2.63 -12.25
C ARG A 262 -12.04 1.74 -12.95
N GLY A 263 -12.85 2.30 -13.86
CA GLY A 263 -13.79 1.51 -14.66
C GLY A 263 -13.09 0.47 -15.54
N ARG A 264 -11.85 0.74 -15.97
CA ARG A 264 -11.09 -0.15 -16.84
C ARG A 264 -10.18 -1.12 -16.10
N PHE A 265 -9.56 -0.70 -15.02
CA PHE A 265 -8.54 -1.47 -14.30
C PHE A 265 -8.97 -1.87 -12.88
N GLY A 266 -10.08 -1.35 -12.40
CA GLY A 266 -10.60 -1.68 -11.08
C GLY A 266 -9.60 -1.43 -9.97
N ASP A 267 -9.44 -2.43 -9.12
CA ASP A 267 -8.53 -2.41 -7.97
C ASP A 267 -7.04 -2.52 -8.34
N ALA A 268 -6.71 -2.88 -9.58
CA ALA A 268 -5.32 -2.89 -10.02
C ALA A 268 -4.71 -1.48 -10.12
N CYS A 269 -5.54 -0.42 -10.03
CA CYS A 269 -5.10 0.97 -10.09
C CYS A 269 -5.05 1.59 -8.69
N ALA A 270 -3.92 2.17 -8.33
CA ALA A 270 -3.74 3.01 -7.15
C ALA A 270 -3.44 4.46 -7.55
N ILE A 271 -4.04 5.40 -6.83
CA ILE A 271 -3.96 6.83 -7.14
C ILE A 271 -3.11 7.53 -6.09
N LEU A 272 -2.03 8.18 -6.54
CA LEU A 272 -1.12 8.95 -5.70
C LEU A 272 -1.29 10.44 -6.00
N HIS A 273 -2.12 11.12 -5.20
CA HIS A 273 -2.47 12.53 -5.39
C HIS A 273 -2.30 13.33 -4.10
N SER A 274 -1.98 14.62 -4.22
CA SER A 274 -1.78 15.53 -3.08
C SER A 274 -3.04 15.74 -2.22
N SER A 275 -4.24 15.64 -2.81
CA SER A 275 -5.52 15.80 -2.10
C SER A 275 -5.94 14.58 -1.28
N LEU A 276 -5.24 13.45 -1.37
CA LEU A 276 -5.52 12.30 -0.52
C LEU A 276 -5.25 12.62 0.95
N THR A 277 -6.11 12.13 1.82
CA THR A 277 -5.83 12.14 3.25
C THR A 277 -4.55 11.33 3.55
N PRO A 278 -3.85 11.61 4.65
CA PRO A 278 -2.66 10.83 5.04
C PRO A 278 -2.91 9.32 5.06
N GLY A 279 -4.08 8.89 5.54
CA GLY A 279 -4.44 7.47 5.59
C GLY A 279 -4.68 6.85 4.21
N GLU A 280 -5.37 7.55 3.32
CA GLU A 280 -5.59 7.07 1.94
C GLU A 280 -4.29 6.97 1.18
N ARG A 281 -3.39 7.95 1.33
CA ARG A 281 -2.08 7.95 0.68
C ARG A 281 -1.22 6.78 1.17
N PHE A 282 -1.24 6.50 2.46
CA PHE A 282 -0.58 5.34 3.04
C PHE A 282 -1.14 4.04 2.45
N ASP A 283 -2.47 3.87 2.43
CA ASP A 283 -3.12 2.65 1.97
C ASP A 283 -2.89 2.42 0.46
N GLU A 284 -3.01 3.46 -0.38
CA GLU A 284 -2.72 3.36 -1.83
C GLU A 284 -1.25 3.04 -2.10
N TRP A 285 -0.32 3.64 -1.35
CA TRP A 285 1.10 3.34 -1.46
C TRP A 285 1.40 1.89 -1.06
N TRP A 286 0.76 1.41 0.02
CA TRP A 286 0.96 0.03 0.50
C TRP A 286 0.41 -1.00 -0.46
N ARG A 287 -0.71 -0.72 -1.10
CA ARG A 287 -1.28 -1.57 -2.16
C ARG A 287 -0.33 -1.74 -3.36
N LEU A 288 0.38 -0.68 -3.73
CA LEU A 288 1.43 -0.75 -4.77
C LEU A 288 2.61 -1.59 -4.29
N ARG A 289 3.03 -1.40 -3.05
CA ARG A 289 4.16 -2.12 -2.47
C ARG A 289 3.91 -3.63 -2.38
N THR A 290 2.73 -4.05 -1.98
CA THR A 290 2.34 -5.46 -1.84
C THR A 290 1.90 -6.11 -3.15
N GLY A 291 1.82 -5.36 -4.25
CA GLY A 291 1.37 -5.86 -5.55
C GLY A 291 -0.16 -6.03 -5.66
N GLU A 292 -0.93 -5.63 -4.66
CA GLU A 292 -2.40 -5.59 -4.74
C GLU A 292 -2.85 -4.62 -5.85
N ALA A 293 -2.16 -3.47 -5.98
CA ALA A 293 -2.30 -2.59 -7.13
C ALA A 293 -1.04 -2.67 -8.01
N ARG A 294 -1.22 -2.72 -9.31
CA ARG A 294 -0.14 -2.86 -10.30
C ARG A 294 0.03 -1.64 -11.21
N ILE A 295 -0.81 -0.63 -11.04
CA ILE A 295 -0.72 0.63 -11.77
C ILE A 295 -0.66 1.76 -10.75
N ALA A 296 0.43 2.53 -10.78
CA ALA A 296 0.51 3.79 -10.06
C ALA A 296 0.08 4.93 -10.98
N VAL A 297 -0.91 5.72 -10.57
CA VAL A 297 -1.35 6.92 -11.30
C VAL A 297 -1.17 8.13 -10.41
N GLY A 298 -0.52 9.16 -10.93
CA GLY A 298 -0.33 10.37 -10.15
C GLY A 298 0.47 11.45 -10.87
N ALA A 299 0.73 12.53 -10.14
CA ALA A 299 1.59 13.59 -10.59
C ALA A 299 3.07 13.16 -10.51
N ARG A 300 3.99 14.12 -10.63
CA ARG A 300 5.44 13.88 -10.64
C ARG A 300 5.94 12.94 -9.53
N SER A 301 5.39 13.03 -8.33
CA SER A 301 5.81 12.18 -7.20
C SER A 301 5.45 10.70 -7.36
N ALA A 302 4.51 10.35 -8.23
CA ALA A 302 4.16 8.96 -8.47
C ALA A 302 5.27 8.15 -9.18
N VAL A 303 6.30 8.82 -9.72
CA VAL A 303 7.51 8.16 -10.24
C VAL A 303 8.26 7.36 -9.15
N PHE A 304 8.07 7.73 -7.88
CA PHE A 304 8.67 7.05 -6.72
C PHE A 304 7.76 5.97 -6.11
N ALA A 305 6.73 5.54 -6.82
CA ALA A 305 5.86 4.45 -6.38
C ALA A 305 6.68 3.15 -6.19
N PRO A 306 6.44 2.38 -5.12
CA PRO A 306 7.22 1.18 -4.79
C PRO A 306 6.78 -0.04 -5.63
N LEU A 307 6.76 0.12 -6.94
CA LEU A 307 6.41 -0.94 -7.88
C LEU A 307 7.62 -1.83 -8.18
N GLU A 308 7.38 -3.11 -8.31
CA GLU A 308 8.33 -4.09 -8.82
C GLU A 308 7.98 -4.49 -10.25
N ASN A 309 8.98 -4.96 -11.01
CA ASN A 309 8.78 -5.50 -12.36
C ASN A 309 8.09 -4.51 -13.32
N LEU A 310 8.57 -3.28 -13.36
CA LEU A 310 8.05 -2.23 -14.24
C LEU A 310 8.21 -2.63 -15.72
N GLY A 311 7.11 -2.45 -16.51
CA GLY A 311 7.03 -2.87 -17.92
C GLY A 311 7.22 -1.80 -18.94
#